data_281efb0e489f2f2247dc69330e1c78a8
#
_entry.id   281efb0e489f2f2247dc69330e1c78a8
#
_cell.length_a   1.000
_cell.length_b   1.000
_cell.length_c   1.000
_cell.angle_alpha   90.00
_cell.angle_beta   90.00
_cell.angle_gamma   90.00
#
_symmetry.space_group_name_H-M   'P 1'
#
loop_
_entity.id
_entity.type
_entity.pdbx_description
1 polymer ?
#
loop_
_entity_poly.entity_id
_entity_poly.type
_entity_poly.pdbx_seq_one_letter_code
_entity_poly.pdbx_strand_id
1 'polypeptide(L)'
;VMQLLRQVLSPLGISHGEFALVPLAYGIATLILLFVRTNEPPRHSTGTSVWADIKDGLAFLSRQASVRGAMLHLVLLYSLLAALWALSISLAIRVAGLGAERFGSLLAMVGLGLAIGAVLIAQLGHRFRRSVLAAIGLGGMGFCLVLLAQLRPNLWTTLALCGVLGLGTALVGIPAQTTIQEDTPEELMGKVFGLQNNLVNIALSLPLVLAGTLVGSVGLQPVLLLLALLVFAGAGMERPWQRN
;
A
#
# COMPACT_ATOMS: atom_id res chain seq x y z
N VAL A 1 -24.27 5.89 -5.89
CA VAL A 1 -23.69 7.16 -5.38
C VAL A 1 -23.51 8.13 -6.54
N MET A 2 -22.86 7.77 -7.65
CA MET A 2 -22.64 8.67 -8.81
C MET A 2 -23.93 9.19 -9.44
N GLN A 3 -24.96 8.35 -9.61
CA GLN A 3 -26.24 8.78 -10.19
C GLN A 3 -27.03 9.73 -9.28
N LEU A 4 -27.00 9.49 -7.96
CA LEU A 4 -27.60 10.37 -6.96
C LEU A 4 -26.92 11.75 -6.91
N LEU A 5 -25.58 11.78 -6.96
CA LEU A 5 -24.83 13.04 -7.03
C LEU A 5 -25.11 13.84 -8.30
N ARG A 6 -25.26 13.16 -9.44
CA ARG A 6 -25.65 13.80 -10.70
C ARG A 6 -27.03 14.43 -10.62
N GLN A 7 -27.99 13.74 -9.98
CA GLN A 7 -29.35 14.28 -9.78
C GLN A 7 -29.41 15.48 -8.84
N VAL A 8 -28.56 15.51 -7.79
CA VAL A 8 -28.53 16.60 -6.81
C VAL A 8 -27.76 17.82 -7.31
N LEU A 9 -26.73 17.64 -8.13
CA LEU A 9 -25.85 18.71 -8.60
C LEU A 9 -26.23 19.27 -9.99
N SER A 10 -27.06 18.55 -10.77
CA SER A 10 -27.54 19.02 -12.07
C SER A 10 -28.31 20.36 -12.01
N PRO A 11 -29.13 20.64 -10.98
CA PRO A 11 -29.85 21.94 -10.90
C PRO A 11 -28.92 23.11 -10.55
N LEU A 12 -27.69 22.84 -10.09
CA LEU A 12 -26.67 23.86 -9.77
C LEU A 12 -25.78 24.20 -10.97
N GLY A 13 -26.07 23.68 -12.16
CA GLY A 13 -25.31 23.95 -13.38
C GLY A 13 -23.95 23.24 -13.45
N ILE A 14 -23.65 22.32 -12.51
CA ILE A 14 -22.39 21.56 -12.47
C ILE A 14 -22.58 20.28 -13.28
N SER A 15 -22.24 20.34 -14.55
CA SER A 15 -22.33 19.21 -15.49
C SER A 15 -21.43 18.01 -15.14
N HIS A 16 -20.41 18.23 -14.29
CA HIS A 16 -19.44 17.24 -13.83
C HIS A 16 -19.36 17.21 -12.30
N GLY A 17 -20.48 17.05 -11.61
CA GLY A 17 -20.55 17.02 -10.14
C GLY A 17 -19.68 15.96 -9.46
N GLU A 18 -19.29 14.94 -10.21
CA GLU A 18 -18.34 13.91 -9.76
C GLU A 18 -16.96 14.48 -9.41
N PHE A 19 -16.52 15.56 -10.08
CA PHE A 19 -15.25 16.22 -9.78
C PHE A 19 -15.33 17.17 -8.58
N ALA A 20 -16.55 17.54 -8.14
CA ALA A 20 -16.74 18.41 -6.99
C ALA A 20 -16.54 17.71 -5.64
N LEU A 21 -16.62 16.36 -5.61
CA LEU A 21 -16.44 15.57 -4.36
C LEU A 21 -15.06 15.75 -3.73
N VAL A 22 -14.02 15.74 -4.55
CA VAL A 22 -12.64 15.85 -4.05
C VAL A 22 -12.36 17.23 -3.44
N PRO A 23 -12.62 18.36 -4.16
CA PRO A 23 -12.48 19.69 -3.56
C PRO A 23 -13.37 19.90 -2.32
N LEU A 24 -14.58 19.36 -2.31
CA LEU A 24 -15.51 19.49 -1.18
C LEU A 24 -14.97 18.71 0.04
N ALA A 25 -14.46 17.49 -0.14
CA ALA A 25 -13.84 16.72 0.93
C ALA A 25 -12.60 17.44 1.50
N TYR A 26 -11.73 17.99 0.64
CA TYR A 26 -10.58 18.78 1.09
C TYR A 26 -11.00 20.09 1.75
N GLY A 27 -12.05 20.76 1.25
CA GLY A 27 -12.61 21.95 1.89
C GLY A 27 -13.12 21.67 3.31
N ILE A 28 -13.88 20.57 3.48
CA ILE A 28 -14.36 20.15 4.82
C ILE A 28 -13.17 19.81 5.72
N ALA A 29 -12.19 19.06 5.24
CA ALA A 29 -11.00 18.72 6.00
C ALA A 29 -10.23 19.98 6.44
N THR A 30 -10.08 20.97 5.55
CA THR A 30 -9.44 22.26 5.86
C THR A 30 -10.23 23.02 6.93
N LEU A 31 -11.56 23.06 6.81
CA LEU A 31 -12.41 23.69 7.82
C LEU A 31 -12.26 23.02 9.19
N ILE A 32 -12.26 21.69 9.23
CA ILE A 32 -12.05 20.94 10.48
C ILE A 32 -10.68 21.28 11.10
N LEU A 33 -9.63 21.32 10.28
CA LEU A 33 -8.27 21.66 10.75
C LEU A 33 -8.17 23.08 11.33
N LEU A 34 -8.93 24.04 10.80
CA LEU A 34 -8.96 25.41 11.34
C LEU A 34 -9.54 25.47 12.77
N PHE A 35 -10.38 24.51 13.16
CA PHE A 35 -10.92 24.41 14.52
C PHE A 35 -10.02 23.61 15.48
N VAL A 36 -9.03 22.88 14.98
CA VAL A 36 -8.07 22.14 15.81
C VAL A 36 -7.04 23.12 16.38
N ARG A 37 -7.20 23.49 17.63
CA ARG A 37 -6.20 24.24 18.38
C ARG A 37 -5.21 23.26 18.99
N THR A 38 -4.03 23.13 18.40
CA THR A 38 -2.91 22.38 18.98
C THR A 38 -2.12 23.30 19.91
N ASN A 39 -2.12 22.98 21.19
CA ASN A 39 -1.21 23.60 22.17
C ASN A 39 0.09 22.79 22.17
N GLU A 40 0.82 22.79 21.05
CA GLU A 40 2.14 22.16 21.04
C GLU A 40 3.14 23.09 21.72
N PRO A 41 3.92 22.57 22.71
CA PRO A 41 5.03 23.34 23.23
C PRO A 41 6.01 23.63 22.08
N PRO A 42 6.64 24.83 22.07
CA PRO A 42 7.56 25.19 21.01
C PRO A 42 8.66 24.13 20.93
N ARG A 43 8.63 23.33 19.88
CA ARG A 43 9.74 22.43 19.58
C ARG A 43 10.96 23.29 19.33
N HIS A 44 11.93 23.20 20.23
CA HIS A 44 13.25 23.72 19.95
C HIS A 44 13.75 23.01 18.68
N SER A 45 13.60 23.68 17.55
CA SER A 45 14.28 23.31 16.32
C SER A 45 15.78 23.47 16.61
N THR A 46 16.41 22.43 17.15
CA THR A 46 17.85 22.31 17.03
C THR A 46 18.08 22.28 15.53
N GLY A 47 18.77 23.30 15.00
CA GLY A 47 19.05 23.47 13.57
C GLY A 47 19.93 22.33 13.02
N THR A 48 19.45 21.10 13.18
CA THR A 48 20.08 19.89 12.64
C THR A 48 19.86 19.90 11.13
N SER A 49 20.93 19.77 10.40
CA SER A 49 20.89 19.61 8.95
C SER A 49 20.02 18.39 8.60
N VAL A 50 19.21 18.49 7.55
CA VAL A 50 18.42 17.37 7.00
C VAL A 50 19.26 16.09 6.86
N TRP A 51 20.54 16.24 6.51
CA TRP A 51 21.50 15.15 6.48
C TRP A 51 21.75 14.48 7.82
N ALA A 52 21.79 15.25 8.91
CA ALA A 52 21.94 14.71 10.25
C ALA A 52 20.69 13.90 10.64
N ASP A 53 19.50 14.39 10.33
CA ASP A 53 18.24 13.68 10.61
C ASP A 53 18.12 12.37 9.84
N ILE A 54 18.53 12.35 8.58
CA ILE A 54 18.58 11.11 7.76
C ILE A 54 19.60 10.13 8.37
N LYS A 55 20.79 10.61 8.75
CA LYS A 55 21.84 9.78 9.36
C LYS A 55 21.39 9.17 10.69
N ASP A 56 20.73 9.94 11.52
CA ASP A 56 20.19 9.48 12.81
C ASP A 56 19.10 8.44 12.62
N GLY A 57 18.18 8.66 11.66
CA GLY A 57 17.15 7.70 11.29
C GLY A 57 17.74 6.38 10.75
N LEU A 58 18.75 6.46 9.89
CA LEU A 58 19.47 5.28 9.39
C LEU A 58 20.27 4.56 10.49
N ALA A 59 20.90 5.30 11.39
CA ALA A 59 21.60 4.73 12.53
C ALA A 59 20.65 4.00 13.49
N PHE A 60 19.46 4.57 13.72
CA PHE A 60 18.40 3.90 14.49
C PHE A 60 17.94 2.61 13.81
N LEU A 61 17.63 2.65 12.52
CA LEU A 61 17.21 1.48 11.73
C LEU A 61 18.28 0.37 11.73
N SER A 62 19.56 0.72 11.69
CA SER A 62 20.64 -0.27 11.74
C SER A 62 20.66 -1.04 13.05
N ARG A 63 20.26 -0.40 14.16
CA ARG A 63 20.25 -0.96 15.51
C ARG A 63 18.92 -1.66 15.85
N GLN A 64 17.82 -1.17 15.32
CA GLN A 64 16.47 -1.70 15.61
C GLN A 64 15.98 -2.62 14.49
N ALA A 65 16.22 -3.91 14.65
CA ALA A 65 15.88 -4.90 13.62
C ALA A 65 14.38 -5.01 13.33
N SER A 66 13.51 -4.77 14.35
CA SER A 66 12.06 -4.81 14.20
C SER A 66 11.56 -3.71 13.25
N VAL A 67 11.96 -2.47 13.49
CA VAL A 67 11.59 -1.32 12.67
C VAL A 67 12.14 -1.44 11.25
N ARG A 68 13.38 -1.89 11.12
CA ARG A 68 14.01 -2.14 9.81
C ARG A 68 13.24 -3.19 9.01
N GLY A 69 12.87 -4.32 9.63
CA GLY A 69 12.07 -5.37 8.99
C GLY A 69 10.71 -4.86 8.55
N ALA A 70 10.00 -4.13 9.43
CA ALA A 70 8.72 -3.52 9.12
C ALA A 70 8.81 -2.51 7.97
N MET A 71 9.85 -1.68 7.93
CA MET A 71 10.10 -0.77 6.79
C MET A 71 10.33 -1.51 5.48
N LEU A 72 11.13 -2.58 5.49
CA LEU A 72 11.37 -3.40 4.30
C LEU A 72 10.07 -4.02 3.78
N HIS A 73 9.20 -4.49 4.66
CA HIS A 73 7.87 -4.98 4.28
C HIS A 73 7.01 -3.90 3.62
N LEU A 74 7.02 -2.68 4.16
CA LEU A 74 6.28 -1.56 3.54
C LEU A 74 6.86 -1.19 2.18
N VAL A 75 8.18 -1.11 2.05
CA VAL A 75 8.84 -0.84 0.77
C VAL A 75 8.47 -1.90 -0.27
N LEU A 76 8.56 -3.19 0.10
CA LEU A 76 8.19 -4.28 -0.79
C LEU A 76 6.71 -4.24 -1.17
N LEU A 77 5.83 -4.00 -0.19
CA LEU A 77 4.39 -3.87 -0.40
C LEU A 77 4.04 -2.74 -1.38
N TYR A 78 4.57 -1.54 -1.13
CA TYR A 78 4.29 -0.38 -1.97
C TYR A 78 4.92 -0.52 -3.36
N SER A 79 6.10 -1.14 -3.47
CA SER A 79 6.70 -1.48 -4.77
C SER A 79 5.83 -2.44 -5.58
N LEU A 80 5.27 -3.45 -4.92
CA LEU A 80 4.35 -4.40 -5.55
C LEU A 80 3.07 -3.71 -6.00
N LEU A 81 2.45 -2.88 -5.13
CA LEU A 81 1.24 -2.15 -5.46
C LEU A 81 1.45 -1.19 -6.64
N ALA A 82 2.58 -0.49 -6.68
CA ALA A 82 2.93 0.40 -7.78
C ALA A 82 3.10 -0.37 -9.11
N ALA A 83 3.80 -1.51 -9.06
CA ALA A 83 3.96 -2.38 -10.23
C ALA A 83 2.59 -2.92 -10.71
N LEU A 84 1.75 -3.42 -9.80
CA LEU A 84 0.40 -3.89 -10.14
C LEU A 84 -0.48 -2.78 -10.71
N TRP A 85 -0.35 -1.55 -10.20
CA TRP A 85 -1.03 -0.40 -10.77
C TRP A 85 -0.61 -0.14 -12.22
N ALA A 86 0.71 -0.17 -12.51
CA ALA A 86 1.21 -0.04 -13.89
C ALA A 86 0.72 -1.17 -14.80
N LEU A 87 0.60 -2.40 -14.26
CA LEU A 87 0.17 -3.59 -14.98
C LEU A 87 -1.36 -3.70 -15.13
N SER A 88 -2.13 -2.89 -14.40
CA SER A 88 -3.59 -3.01 -14.30
C SER A 88 -4.29 -2.93 -15.65
N ILE A 89 -3.84 -2.05 -16.54
CA ILE A 89 -4.37 -1.91 -17.91
C ILE A 89 -4.08 -3.19 -18.72
N SER A 90 -2.85 -3.69 -18.66
CA SER A 90 -2.46 -4.92 -19.36
C SER A 90 -3.21 -6.15 -18.85
N LEU A 91 -3.48 -6.20 -17.55
CA LEU A 91 -4.31 -7.24 -16.92
C LEU A 91 -5.77 -7.14 -17.38
N ALA A 92 -6.35 -5.94 -17.41
CA ALA A 92 -7.73 -5.72 -17.85
C ALA A 92 -7.94 -6.14 -19.31
N ILE A 93 -6.99 -5.86 -20.20
CA ILE A 93 -7.05 -6.26 -21.61
C ILE A 93 -6.97 -7.80 -21.78
N ARG A 94 -6.17 -8.49 -20.94
CA ARG A 94 -6.03 -9.95 -21.01
C ARG A 94 -7.24 -10.72 -20.51
N VAL A 95 -8.01 -10.13 -19.61
CA VAL A 95 -9.26 -10.74 -19.14
C VAL A 95 -10.34 -10.45 -20.17
N ALA A 96 -10.57 -11.38 -21.08
CA ALA A 96 -11.50 -11.26 -22.19
C ALA A 96 -12.86 -10.72 -21.71
N GLY A 97 -13.30 -9.61 -22.30
CA GLY A 97 -14.59 -8.96 -22.03
C GLY A 97 -14.57 -7.91 -20.90
N LEU A 98 -13.44 -7.61 -20.29
CA LEU A 98 -13.31 -6.47 -19.38
C LEU A 98 -12.94 -5.22 -20.19
N GLY A 99 -13.95 -4.41 -20.53
CA GLY A 99 -13.72 -3.04 -20.96
C GLY A 99 -13.22 -2.16 -19.80
N ALA A 100 -12.71 -0.97 -20.13
CA ALA A 100 -12.25 0.01 -19.13
C ALA A 100 -13.29 0.31 -18.02
N GLU A 101 -14.57 0.11 -18.32
CA GLU A 101 -15.69 0.29 -17.39
C GLU A 101 -15.65 -0.66 -16.18
N ARG A 102 -15.03 -1.84 -16.32
CA ARG A 102 -14.96 -2.84 -15.25
C ARG A 102 -13.68 -2.74 -14.39
N PHE A 103 -12.77 -1.85 -14.72
CA PHE A 103 -11.58 -1.58 -13.90
C PHE A 103 -11.95 -1.17 -12.46
N GLY A 104 -13.02 -0.38 -12.31
CA GLY A 104 -13.55 0.01 -11.00
C GLY A 104 -13.94 -1.18 -10.12
N SER A 105 -14.44 -2.28 -10.71
CA SER A 105 -14.81 -3.49 -9.94
C SER A 105 -13.59 -4.24 -9.40
N LEU A 106 -12.47 -4.24 -10.12
CA LEU A 106 -11.20 -4.82 -9.64
C LEU A 106 -10.68 -4.05 -8.43
N LEU A 107 -10.67 -2.71 -8.50
CA LEU A 107 -10.29 -1.85 -7.38
C LEU A 107 -11.23 -2.02 -6.19
N ALA A 108 -12.54 -2.12 -6.42
CA ALA A 108 -13.51 -2.36 -5.36
C ALA A 108 -13.25 -3.69 -4.64
N MET A 109 -12.87 -4.74 -5.37
CA MET A 109 -12.54 -6.04 -4.77
C MET A 109 -11.22 -6.00 -3.98
N VAL A 110 -10.21 -5.26 -4.43
CA VAL A 110 -9.00 -5.01 -3.64
C VAL A 110 -9.36 -4.25 -2.36
N GLY A 111 -10.19 -3.20 -2.45
CA GLY A 111 -10.67 -2.45 -1.29
C GLY A 111 -11.46 -3.31 -0.30
N LEU A 112 -12.34 -4.17 -0.81
CA LEU A 112 -13.10 -5.12 0.02
C LEU A 112 -12.18 -6.10 0.74
N GLY A 113 -11.21 -6.68 0.02
CA GLY A 113 -10.20 -7.56 0.60
C GLY A 113 -9.39 -6.89 1.71
N LEU A 114 -8.97 -5.64 1.48
CA LEU A 114 -8.26 -4.82 2.47
C LEU A 114 -9.14 -4.57 3.70
N ALA A 115 -10.40 -4.23 3.52
CA ALA A 115 -11.34 -4.02 4.63
C ALA A 115 -11.55 -5.30 5.45
N ILE A 116 -11.75 -6.44 4.79
CA ILE A 116 -11.86 -7.76 5.46
C ILE A 116 -10.56 -8.06 6.22
N GLY A 117 -9.40 -7.85 5.60
CA GLY A 117 -8.10 -8.05 6.24
C GLY A 117 -7.90 -7.18 7.47
N ALA A 118 -8.32 -5.90 7.41
CA ALA A 118 -8.26 -4.98 8.56
C ALA A 118 -9.14 -5.47 9.72
N VAL A 119 -10.38 -5.93 9.44
CA VAL A 119 -11.27 -6.49 10.45
C VAL A 119 -10.69 -7.77 11.06
N LEU A 120 -10.12 -8.65 10.24
CA LEU A 120 -9.47 -9.88 10.72
C LEU A 120 -8.28 -9.56 11.65
N ILE A 121 -7.46 -8.57 11.31
CA ILE A 121 -6.34 -8.15 12.16
C ILE A 121 -6.86 -7.54 13.45
N ALA A 122 -7.89 -6.70 13.41
CA ALA A 122 -8.47 -6.10 14.61
C ALA A 122 -8.99 -7.16 15.59
N GLN A 123 -9.58 -8.24 15.08
CA GLN A 123 -10.16 -9.30 15.90
C GLN A 123 -9.16 -10.40 16.31
N LEU A 124 -8.29 -10.78 15.41
CA LEU A 124 -7.43 -11.97 15.56
C LEU A 124 -5.94 -11.63 15.62
N GLY A 125 -5.55 -10.39 15.29
CA GLY A 125 -4.15 -9.98 15.18
C GLY A 125 -3.35 -10.18 16.46
N HIS A 126 -4.00 -10.06 17.62
CA HIS A 126 -3.37 -10.29 18.93
C HIS A 126 -2.98 -11.77 19.18
N ARG A 127 -3.57 -12.73 18.44
CA ARG A 127 -3.27 -14.16 18.56
C ARG A 127 -2.08 -14.61 17.72
N PHE A 128 -1.69 -13.81 16.73
CA PHE A 128 -0.64 -14.17 15.78
C PHE A 128 0.53 -13.21 15.90
N ARG A 129 1.73 -13.72 15.69
CA ARG A 129 2.92 -12.88 15.59
C ARG A 129 2.83 -12.01 14.33
N ARG A 130 3.19 -10.75 14.43
CA ARG A 130 3.13 -9.79 13.31
C ARG A 130 3.90 -10.26 12.06
N SER A 131 5.04 -10.93 12.29
CA SER A 131 5.83 -11.51 11.19
C SER A 131 5.11 -12.67 10.49
N VAL A 132 4.34 -13.49 11.22
CA VAL A 132 3.55 -14.58 10.62
C VAL A 132 2.43 -13.99 9.75
N LEU A 133 1.77 -12.93 10.21
CA LEU A 133 0.75 -12.24 9.43
C LEU A 133 1.35 -11.66 8.14
N ALA A 134 2.52 -11.02 8.23
CA ALA A 134 3.23 -10.49 7.07
C ALA A 134 3.65 -11.61 6.10
N ALA A 135 4.18 -12.74 6.61
CA ALA A 135 4.55 -13.89 5.77
C ALA A 135 3.34 -14.50 5.04
N ILE A 136 2.21 -14.66 5.74
CA ILE A 136 0.97 -15.16 5.13
C ILE A 136 0.47 -14.16 4.07
N GLY A 137 0.51 -12.86 4.38
CA GLY A 137 0.13 -11.81 3.43
C GLY A 137 0.98 -11.82 2.16
N LEU A 138 2.30 -11.77 2.32
CA LEU A 138 3.24 -11.82 1.18
C LEU A 138 3.15 -13.14 0.42
N GLY A 139 3.09 -14.28 1.12
CA GLY A 139 2.93 -15.58 0.49
C GLY A 139 1.66 -15.69 -0.34
N GLY A 140 0.52 -15.23 0.22
CA GLY A 140 -0.75 -15.17 -0.48
C GLY A 140 -0.71 -14.25 -1.71
N MET A 141 -0.09 -13.07 -1.60
CA MET A 141 0.10 -12.16 -2.73
C MET A 141 0.99 -12.77 -3.80
N GLY A 142 2.12 -13.38 -3.43
CA GLY A 142 3.01 -14.08 -4.36
C GLY A 142 2.30 -15.22 -5.09
N PHE A 143 1.52 -16.02 -4.38
CA PHE A 143 0.71 -17.08 -4.97
C PHE A 143 -0.32 -16.55 -5.97
N CYS A 144 -1.02 -15.44 -5.63
CA CYS A 144 -1.94 -14.78 -6.55
C CYS A 144 -1.25 -14.30 -7.82
N LEU A 145 -0.03 -13.76 -7.72
CA LEU A 145 0.73 -13.33 -8.88
C LEU A 145 1.11 -14.49 -9.79
N VAL A 146 1.50 -15.65 -9.24
CA VAL A 146 1.77 -16.86 -10.01
C VAL A 146 0.50 -17.32 -10.72
N LEU A 147 -0.64 -17.35 -10.05
CA LEU A 147 -1.92 -17.71 -10.65
C LEU A 147 -2.31 -16.75 -11.79
N LEU A 148 -2.15 -15.46 -11.59
CA LEU A 148 -2.41 -14.44 -12.62
C LEU A 148 -1.47 -14.58 -13.83
N ALA A 149 -0.24 -15.06 -13.61
CA ALA A 149 0.73 -15.28 -14.67
C ALA A 149 0.44 -16.54 -15.49
N GLN A 150 0.01 -17.62 -14.85
CA GLN A 150 -0.14 -18.95 -15.48
C GLN A 150 -1.53 -19.21 -16.02
N LEU A 151 -2.55 -18.71 -15.36
CA LEU A 151 -3.94 -18.93 -15.77
C LEU A 151 -4.37 -17.87 -16.79
N ARG A 152 -5.39 -18.21 -17.58
CA ARG A 152 -6.22 -17.24 -18.29
C ARG A 152 -7.47 -16.99 -17.42
N PRO A 153 -7.38 -16.12 -16.41
CA PRO A 153 -8.45 -16.00 -15.45
C PRO A 153 -9.69 -15.41 -16.12
N ASN A 154 -10.84 -15.96 -15.78
CA ASN A 154 -12.12 -15.33 -16.09
C ASN A 154 -12.37 -14.17 -15.10
N LEU A 155 -13.44 -13.40 -15.32
CA LEU A 155 -13.78 -12.26 -14.46
C LEU A 155 -13.85 -12.63 -12.97
N TRP A 156 -14.54 -13.72 -12.63
CA TRP A 156 -14.75 -14.13 -11.24
C TRP A 156 -13.46 -14.54 -10.55
N THR A 157 -12.60 -15.27 -11.24
CA THR A 157 -11.28 -15.65 -10.73
C THR A 157 -10.40 -14.41 -10.52
N THR A 158 -10.42 -13.46 -11.44
CA THR A 158 -9.67 -12.21 -11.32
C THR A 158 -10.17 -11.38 -10.14
N LEU A 159 -11.49 -11.25 -9.96
CA LEU A 159 -12.06 -10.56 -8.81
C LEU A 159 -11.65 -11.22 -7.48
N ALA A 160 -11.72 -12.55 -7.40
CA ALA A 160 -11.30 -13.29 -6.21
C ALA A 160 -9.80 -13.05 -5.90
N LEU A 161 -8.93 -13.11 -6.92
CA LEU A 161 -7.49 -12.85 -6.76
C LEU A 161 -7.23 -11.39 -6.32
N CYS A 162 -7.97 -10.42 -6.86
CA CYS A 162 -7.90 -9.03 -6.41
C CYS A 162 -8.31 -8.89 -4.93
N GLY A 163 -9.35 -9.60 -4.49
CA GLY A 163 -9.74 -9.64 -3.07
C GLY A 163 -8.63 -10.21 -2.18
N VAL A 164 -7.98 -11.30 -2.59
CA VAL A 164 -6.84 -11.88 -1.85
C VAL A 164 -5.63 -10.95 -1.84
N LEU A 165 -5.34 -10.24 -2.93
CA LEU A 165 -4.30 -9.20 -2.96
C LEU A 165 -4.60 -8.07 -1.97
N GLY A 166 -5.85 -7.60 -1.91
CA GLY A 166 -6.26 -6.60 -0.92
C GLY A 166 -6.13 -7.08 0.52
N LEU A 167 -6.54 -8.31 0.80
CA LEU A 167 -6.39 -8.95 2.11
C LEU A 167 -4.90 -9.07 2.49
N GLY A 168 -4.05 -9.53 1.57
CA GLY A 168 -2.61 -9.60 1.76
C GLY A 168 -2.00 -8.23 2.06
N THR A 169 -2.47 -7.17 1.39
CA THR A 169 -2.07 -5.78 1.65
C THR A 169 -2.33 -5.38 3.11
N ALA A 170 -3.49 -5.71 3.67
CA ALA A 170 -3.80 -5.46 5.08
C ALA A 170 -2.88 -6.27 5.99
N LEU A 171 -2.71 -7.58 5.73
CA LEU A 171 -1.90 -8.49 6.55
C LEU A 171 -0.42 -8.07 6.61
N VAL A 172 0.09 -7.39 5.61
CA VAL A 172 1.47 -6.87 5.60
C VAL A 172 1.52 -5.45 6.15
N GLY A 173 0.68 -4.56 5.61
CA GLY A 173 0.76 -3.12 5.85
C GLY A 173 0.42 -2.72 7.28
N ILE A 174 -0.66 -3.28 7.85
CA ILE A 174 -1.11 -2.90 9.19
C ILE A 174 -0.09 -3.32 10.26
N PRO A 175 0.35 -4.58 10.35
CA PRO A 175 1.34 -4.97 11.35
C PRO A 175 2.67 -4.24 11.18
N ALA A 176 3.11 -3.99 9.96
CA ALA A 176 4.34 -3.27 9.69
C ALA A 176 4.25 -1.82 10.20
N GLN A 177 3.16 -1.12 9.87
CA GLN A 177 2.93 0.26 10.32
C GLN A 177 2.83 0.34 11.85
N THR A 178 2.11 -0.59 12.47
CA THR A 178 1.98 -0.66 13.93
C THR A 178 3.34 -0.87 14.60
N THR A 179 4.17 -1.77 14.06
CA THR A 179 5.52 -2.00 14.59
C THR A 179 6.39 -0.75 14.52
N ILE A 180 6.36 -0.01 13.41
CA ILE A 180 7.13 1.23 13.30
C ILE A 180 6.64 2.25 14.34
N GLN A 181 5.33 2.34 14.58
CA GLN A 181 4.77 3.28 15.56
C GLN A 181 5.11 2.91 17.00
N GLU A 182 5.03 1.63 17.37
CA GLU A 182 5.24 1.18 18.75
C GLU A 182 6.71 1.06 19.13
N ASP A 183 7.56 0.62 18.18
CA ASP A 183 8.99 0.35 18.46
C ASP A 183 9.88 1.59 18.22
N THR A 184 9.30 2.73 17.81
CA THR A 184 10.07 3.97 17.60
C THR A 184 9.86 4.93 18.78
N PRO A 185 10.95 5.36 19.48
CA PRO A 185 10.85 6.38 20.51
C PRO A 185 10.27 7.71 19.98
N GLU A 186 9.51 8.42 20.80
CA GLU A 186 8.84 9.68 20.42
C GLU A 186 9.82 10.71 19.84
N GLU A 187 11.03 10.79 20.39
CA GLU A 187 12.08 11.72 19.97
C GLU A 187 12.57 11.49 18.54
N LEU A 188 12.54 10.22 18.08
CA LEU A 188 12.99 9.81 16.74
C LEU A 188 11.82 9.61 15.75
N MET A 189 10.58 9.68 16.22
CA MET A 189 9.40 9.38 15.42
C MET A 189 9.36 10.22 14.14
N GLY A 190 9.59 11.53 14.25
CA GLY A 190 9.61 12.41 13.08
C GLY A 190 10.68 12.04 12.04
N LYS A 191 11.90 11.66 12.51
CA LYS A 191 13.01 11.26 11.64
C LYS A 191 12.73 9.92 10.94
N VAL A 192 12.19 8.96 11.69
CA VAL A 192 11.85 7.61 11.18
C VAL A 192 10.70 7.69 10.19
N PHE A 193 9.63 8.44 10.48
CA PHE A 193 8.52 8.63 9.55
C PHE A 193 8.92 9.43 8.29
N GLY A 194 9.77 10.45 8.44
CA GLY A 194 10.35 11.16 7.30
C GLY A 194 11.13 10.22 6.37
N LEU A 195 11.96 9.35 6.94
CA LEU A 195 12.70 8.34 6.19
C LEU A 195 11.76 7.31 5.55
N GLN A 196 10.75 6.82 6.30
CA GLN A 196 9.72 5.93 5.77
C GLN A 196 9.02 6.53 4.56
N ASN A 197 8.57 7.79 4.66
CA ASN A 197 7.87 8.45 3.57
C ASN A 197 8.75 8.56 2.31
N ASN A 198 10.03 8.90 2.46
CA ASN A 198 10.97 8.93 1.34
C ASN A 198 11.17 7.56 0.71
N LEU A 199 11.37 6.51 1.52
CA LEU A 199 11.52 5.14 1.02
C LEU A 199 10.27 4.65 0.30
N VAL A 200 9.08 4.94 0.84
CA VAL A 200 7.80 4.60 0.21
C VAL A 200 7.63 5.34 -1.11
N ASN A 201 7.97 6.63 -1.19
CA ASN A 201 7.88 7.37 -2.45
C ASN A 201 8.81 6.81 -3.53
N ILE A 202 10.04 6.41 -3.17
CA ILE A 202 10.97 5.72 -4.08
C ILE A 202 10.37 4.36 -4.50
N ALA A 203 9.84 3.60 -3.53
CA ALA A 203 9.22 2.31 -3.76
C ALA A 203 7.97 2.38 -4.66
N LEU A 204 7.25 3.50 -4.65
CA LEU A 204 6.12 3.75 -5.56
C LEU A 204 6.60 4.15 -6.96
N SER A 205 7.58 5.04 -7.05
CA SER A 205 7.98 5.65 -8.32
C SER A 205 8.78 4.69 -9.21
N LEU A 206 9.79 4.03 -8.66
CA LEU A 206 10.71 3.19 -9.44
C LEU A 206 10.02 1.97 -10.06
N PRO A 207 9.27 1.14 -9.32
CA PRO A 207 8.59 -0.02 -9.90
C PRO A 207 7.48 0.36 -10.87
N LEU A 208 6.83 1.52 -10.69
CA LEU A 208 5.81 2.02 -11.61
C LEU A 208 6.39 2.20 -13.02
N VAL A 209 7.55 2.85 -13.12
CA VAL A 209 8.23 3.07 -14.40
C VAL A 209 8.81 1.76 -14.95
N LEU A 210 9.51 0.99 -14.12
CA LEU A 210 10.14 -0.25 -14.53
C LEU A 210 9.13 -1.32 -14.99
N ALA A 211 8.02 -1.49 -14.28
CA ALA A 211 7.01 -2.48 -14.64
C ALA A 211 6.37 -2.16 -15.99
N GLY A 212 6.09 -0.88 -16.27
CA GLY A 212 5.53 -0.45 -17.55
C GLY A 212 6.47 -0.72 -18.72
N THR A 213 7.77 -0.39 -18.57
CA THR A 213 8.78 -0.63 -19.62
C THR A 213 9.08 -2.11 -19.84
N LEU A 214 9.17 -2.88 -18.75
CA LEU A 214 9.42 -4.32 -18.81
C LEU A 214 8.28 -5.07 -19.50
N VAL A 215 7.03 -4.70 -19.26
CA VAL A 215 5.90 -5.34 -19.95
C VAL A 215 5.95 -5.11 -21.44
N GLY A 216 6.40 -3.94 -21.89
CA GLY A 216 6.58 -3.64 -23.31
C GLY A 216 7.66 -4.49 -23.97
N SER A 217 8.70 -4.90 -23.24
CA SER A 217 9.86 -5.64 -23.76
C SER A 217 9.72 -7.17 -23.61
N VAL A 218 9.35 -7.68 -22.44
CA VAL A 218 9.32 -9.11 -22.14
C VAL A 218 7.91 -9.68 -21.95
N GLY A 219 6.89 -8.83 -21.97
CA GLY A 219 5.50 -9.21 -21.78
C GLY A 219 5.07 -9.31 -20.31
N LEU A 220 3.75 -9.47 -20.10
CA LEU A 220 3.14 -9.41 -18.77
C LEU A 220 3.50 -10.62 -17.89
N GLN A 221 3.53 -11.83 -18.47
CA GLN A 221 3.73 -13.06 -17.70
C GLN A 221 5.09 -13.13 -16.99
N PRO A 222 6.25 -12.85 -17.64
CA PRO A 222 7.54 -12.83 -16.94
C PRO A 222 7.62 -11.78 -15.85
N VAL A 223 6.99 -10.62 -16.07
CA VAL A 223 6.97 -9.53 -15.06
C VAL A 223 6.18 -9.94 -13.82
N LEU A 224 5.02 -10.58 -13.98
CA LEU A 224 4.25 -11.10 -12.84
C LEU A 224 5.02 -12.18 -12.06
N LEU A 225 5.73 -13.09 -12.77
CA LEU A 225 6.57 -14.10 -12.11
C LEU A 225 7.77 -13.49 -11.39
N LEU A 226 8.40 -12.47 -11.95
CA LEU A 226 9.47 -11.71 -11.29
C LEU A 226 8.96 -11.06 -10.00
N LEU A 227 7.79 -10.42 -10.06
CA LEU A 227 7.17 -9.83 -8.88
C LEU A 227 6.82 -10.88 -7.82
N ALA A 228 6.30 -12.04 -8.23
CA ALA A 228 6.05 -13.16 -7.33
C ALA A 228 7.33 -13.63 -6.63
N LEU A 229 8.43 -13.78 -7.38
CA LEU A 229 9.73 -14.18 -6.84
C LEU A 229 10.23 -13.17 -5.80
N LEU A 230 10.14 -11.86 -6.08
CA LEU A 230 10.54 -10.80 -5.15
C LEU A 230 9.72 -10.83 -3.87
N VAL A 231 8.40 -11.06 -3.98
CA VAL A 231 7.50 -11.16 -2.83
C VAL A 231 7.80 -12.40 -1.98
N PHE A 232 8.05 -13.56 -2.60
CA PHE A 232 8.45 -14.77 -1.87
C PHE A 232 9.83 -14.62 -1.22
N ALA A 233 10.78 -13.97 -1.88
CA ALA A 233 12.08 -13.66 -1.29
C ALA A 233 11.91 -12.78 -0.04
N GLY A 234 11.04 -11.76 -0.10
CA GLY A 234 10.69 -10.92 1.04
C GLY A 234 10.06 -11.70 2.19
N ALA A 235 9.14 -12.62 1.89
CA ALA A 235 8.53 -13.50 2.89
C ALA A 235 9.56 -14.43 3.57
N GLY A 236 10.59 -14.86 2.84
CA GLY A 236 11.66 -15.71 3.36
C GLY A 236 12.71 -15.00 4.23
N MET A 237 12.80 -13.67 4.13
CA MET A 237 13.78 -12.87 4.89
C MET A 237 13.41 -12.66 6.37
N GLU A 238 12.30 -13.20 6.85
CA GLU A 238 11.75 -12.97 8.19
C GLU A 238 12.52 -13.61 9.36
N ARG A 239 13.59 -14.38 9.12
CA ARG A 239 14.29 -15.17 10.13
C ARG A 239 14.96 -14.39 11.29
N PRO A 240 15.42 -13.13 11.17
CA PRO A 240 16.10 -12.44 12.29
C PRO A 240 15.18 -11.64 13.21
N TRP A 241 13.92 -11.46 12.86
CA TRP A 241 12.98 -10.54 13.50
C TRP A 241 12.34 -11.06 14.80
N GLN A 242 12.52 -12.34 15.10
CA GLN A 242 11.72 -13.05 16.11
C GLN A 242 12.45 -13.38 17.40
N ARG A 243 13.61 -12.82 17.64
CA ARG A 243 14.29 -13.00 18.92
C ARG A 243 14.05 -11.77 19.80
N ASN A 244 12.96 -11.80 20.49
CA ASN A 244 12.71 -11.54 21.93
C ASN A 244 11.22 -11.49 22.18
#